data_5662b0772732eade8028e8d698d859f3
#
_entry.id   5662b0772732eade8028e8d698d859f3
#
_cell.length_a   1.000
_cell.length_b   1.000
_cell.length_c   1.000
_cell.angle_alpha   90.00
_cell.angle_beta   90.00
_cell.angle_gamma   90.00
#
_symmetry.space_group_name_H-M   'P 1'
#
loop_
_entity.id
_entity.type
_entity.pdbx_description
1 polymer ?
#
loop_
_entity_poly.entity_id
_entity_poly.type
_entity_poly.pdbx_seq_one_letter_code
_entity_poly.pdbx_strand_id
1 'polypeptide(L)'
;EDMKNDNFSGAVDVFRNIKGTPELINHYAQPAFVAVKVREKIGHVGDTNLFDMFVVNEHAVPGGDYSIKAWVVTPKGDTDILYDGIVKVSGGDTFSDLAAAKIPVKLNKGIGYYKINAELSDMSGKKVASGYDDIFAVDWKSDKINGYGAVIGGGMELTNFLKDQKKANVVAYDESLGKLDYILVGSIDQGTAFNTISSFCFKAKDGKTMGLN
;
A
#
# COMPACT_ATOMS: atom_id res chain seq x y z
N GLU A 1 -24.61 17.67 3.80
CA GLU A 1 -23.24 17.58 4.30
C GLU A 1 -22.21 18.24 3.40
N ASP A 2 -22.40 18.27 2.12
CA ASP A 2 -21.41 18.78 1.18
C ASP A 2 -21.81 20.11 0.59
N MET A 3 -21.89 21.12 1.42
CA MET A 3 -22.13 22.50 0.98
C MET A 3 -20.91 23.10 0.27
N LYS A 4 -19.76 22.46 0.36
CA LYS A 4 -18.51 22.85 -0.29
C LYS A 4 -17.83 21.64 -0.91
N ASN A 5 -17.18 21.84 -2.04
CA ASN A 5 -16.44 20.79 -2.76
C ASN A 5 -15.24 20.21 -2.00
N ASP A 6 -14.91 20.76 -0.85
CA ASP A 6 -13.78 20.37 -0.02
C ASP A 6 -14.16 19.45 1.15
N ASN A 7 -15.41 18.99 1.22
CA ASN A 7 -15.80 17.98 2.19
C ASN A 7 -15.39 16.58 1.73
N PHE A 8 -14.38 16.02 2.37
CA PHE A 8 -13.81 14.70 2.06
C PHE A 8 -14.46 13.54 2.82
N SER A 9 -15.29 13.81 3.81
CA SER A 9 -15.77 12.80 4.75
C SER A 9 -17.07 12.08 4.32
N GLY A 10 -17.83 12.59 3.37
CA GLY A 10 -19.08 11.96 2.94
C GLY A 10 -18.89 10.80 1.97
N ALA A 11 -19.74 9.78 2.04
CA ALA A 11 -19.80 8.69 1.07
C ALA A 11 -20.40 9.10 -0.28
N VAL A 12 -21.06 10.26 -0.32
CA VAL A 12 -21.66 10.86 -1.52
C VAL A 12 -21.25 12.33 -1.62
N ASP A 13 -21.23 12.86 -2.84
CA ASP A 13 -21.01 14.27 -3.10
C ASP A 13 -22.29 15.10 -2.93
N VAL A 14 -22.21 16.40 -3.13
CA VAL A 14 -23.35 17.33 -3.05
C VAL A 14 -24.45 17.01 -4.08
N PHE A 15 -24.11 16.36 -5.18
CA PHE A 15 -25.05 15.91 -6.22
C PHE A 15 -25.58 14.50 -5.99
N ARG A 16 -25.26 13.89 -4.85
CA ARG A 16 -25.60 12.52 -4.46
C ARG A 16 -24.93 11.43 -5.30
N ASN A 17 -23.86 11.75 -6.00
CA ASN A 17 -23.03 10.72 -6.62
C ASN A 17 -22.18 10.02 -5.56
N ILE A 18 -22.05 8.72 -5.69
CA ILE A 18 -21.22 7.90 -4.79
C ILE A 18 -19.75 8.22 -5.04
N LYS A 19 -19.00 8.55 -3.99
CA LYS A 19 -17.56 8.87 -4.05
C LYS A 19 -16.64 7.65 -4.15
N GLY A 20 -17.16 6.46 -3.95
CA GLY A 20 -16.42 5.21 -4.03
C GLY A 20 -17.28 4.08 -4.58
N THR A 21 -16.74 2.86 -4.63
CA THR A 21 -17.54 1.69 -5.00
C THR A 21 -18.42 1.27 -3.83
N PRO A 22 -19.74 1.02 -4.05
CA PRO A 22 -20.64 0.56 -2.98
C PRO A 22 -20.14 -0.70 -2.30
N GLU A 23 -19.51 -1.60 -3.04
CA GLU A 23 -18.95 -2.85 -2.55
C GLU A 23 -17.83 -2.61 -1.54
N LEU A 24 -16.97 -1.63 -1.78
CA LEU A 24 -15.89 -1.26 -0.87
C LEU A 24 -16.43 -0.65 0.42
N ILE A 25 -17.41 0.26 0.31
CA ILE A 25 -18.06 0.85 1.47
C ILE A 25 -18.75 -0.23 2.30
N ASN A 26 -19.49 -1.12 1.66
CA ASN A 26 -20.17 -2.22 2.33
C ASN A 26 -19.18 -3.18 3.01
N HIS A 27 -18.02 -3.44 2.37
CA HIS A 27 -16.99 -4.30 2.94
C HIS A 27 -16.48 -3.77 4.28
N TYR A 28 -16.18 -2.47 4.38
CA TYR A 28 -15.67 -1.85 5.60
C TYR A 28 -16.74 -1.44 6.62
N ALA A 29 -18.01 -1.43 6.22
CA ALA A 29 -19.14 -1.14 7.10
C ALA A 29 -19.80 -2.40 7.69
N GLN A 30 -19.21 -3.59 7.49
CA GLN A 30 -19.73 -4.84 8.06
C GLN A 30 -19.54 -4.86 9.58
N PRO A 31 -20.53 -5.35 10.35
CA PRO A 31 -20.40 -5.46 11.80
C PRO A 31 -19.45 -6.57 12.26
N ALA A 32 -19.07 -7.45 11.35
CA ALA A 32 -17.98 -8.41 11.55
C ALA A 32 -17.18 -8.60 10.27
N PHE A 33 -15.84 -8.55 10.37
CA PHE A 33 -14.95 -8.84 9.25
C PHE A 33 -13.61 -9.38 9.73
N VAL A 34 -12.85 -9.97 8.83
CA VAL A 34 -11.46 -10.37 9.09
C VAL A 34 -10.54 -9.24 8.62
N ALA A 35 -9.95 -8.53 9.55
CA ALA A 35 -8.92 -7.54 9.24
C ALA A 35 -7.62 -8.26 8.89
N VAL A 36 -7.28 -8.31 7.63
CA VAL A 36 -5.96 -8.72 7.14
C VAL A 36 -5.06 -7.49 7.17
N LYS A 37 -3.95 -7.56 7.88
CA LYS A 37 -3.02 -6.45 8.05
C LYS A 37 -1.65 -6.84 7.52
N VAL A 38 -1.34 -6.45 6.30
CA VAL A 38 0.02 -6.59 5.78
C VAL A 38 0.95 -5.59 6.46
N ARG A 39 2.19 -6.00 6.71
CA ARG A 39 3.17 -5.14 7.39
C ARG A 39 3.79 -4.12 6.45
N GLU A 40 3.99 -4.50 5.21
CA GLU A 40 4.54 -3.64 4.18
C GLU A 40 3.70 -3.77 2.91
N LYS A 41 3.19 -2.63 2.41
CA LYS A 41 2.34 -2.58 1.21
C LYS A 41 3.11 -2.78 -0.09
N ILE A 42 4.42 -2.56 -0.06
CA ILE A 42 5.31 -2.73 -1.20
C ILE A 42 6.44 -3.66 -0.78
N GLY A 43 6.70 -4.67 -1.60
CA GLY A 43 7.78 -5.61 -1.39
C GLY A 43 8.62 -5.83 -2.66
N HIS A 44 9.82 -6.40 -2.51
CA HIS A 44 10.63 -6.79 -3.65
C HIS A 44 10.27 -8.21 -4.10
N VAL A 45 10.27 -8.46 -5.42
CA VAL A 45 10.10 -9.81 -5.97
C VAL A 45 11.19 -10.74 -5.42
N GLY A 46 10.77 -11.86 -4.85
CA GLY A 46 11.64 -12.83 -4.19
C GLY A 46 11.69 -12.70 -2.67
N ASP A 47 11.30 -11.56 -2.12
CA ASP A 47 11.25 -11.38 -0.66
C ASP A 47 10.04 -12.09 -0.03
N THR A 48 10.09 -12.22 1.29
CA THR A 48 8.96 -12.69 2.11
C THR A 48 8.44 -11.52 2.92
N ASN A 49 7.16 -11.21 2.74
CA ASN A 49 6.45 -10.23 3.57
C ASN A 49 5.63 -10.96 4.65
N LEU A 50 5.17 -10.23 5.65
CA LEU A 50 4.41 -10.76 6.76
C LEU A 50 3.05 -10.07 6.86
N PHE A 51 2.03 -10.81 7.28
CA PHE A 51 0.74 -10.23 7.65
C PHE A 51 0.21 -10.82 8.95
N ASP A 52 -0.71 -10.10 9.55
CA ASP A 52 -1.45 -10.50 10.74
C ASP A 52 -2.94 -10.55 10.39
N MET A 53 -3.72 -11.35 11.11
CA MET A 53 -5.18 -11.41 10.98
C MET A 53 -5.84 -11.15 12.31
N PHE A 54 -6.89 -10.35 12.29
CA PHE A 54 -7.75 -10.07 13.43
C PHE A 54 -9.20 -10.33 13.03
N VAL A 55 -9.99 -10.87 13.95
CA VAL A 55 -11.45 -10.87 13.83
C VAL A 55 -11.98 -9.61 14.49
N VAL A 56 -12.54 -8.71 13.69
CA VAL A 56 -13.28 -7.54 14.19
C VAL A 56 -14.74 -7.93 14.31
N ASN A 57 -15.34 -7.69 15.47
CA ASN A 57 -16.69 -8.14 15.77
C ASN A 57 -17.43 -7.08 16.61
N GLU A 58 -18.47 -6.50 16.04
CA GLU A 58 -19.37 -5.57 16.71
C GLU A 58 -20.69 -6.31 17.03
N HIS A 59 -20.65 -7.26 17.96
CA HIS A 59 -21.79 -8.08 18.40
C HIS A 59 -22.47 -8.93 17.31
N ALA A 60 -21.89 -9.05 16.13
CA ALA A 60 -22.50 -9.78 15.03
C ALA A 60 -22.25 -11.29 15.08
N VAL A 61 -21.16 -11.70 15.72
CA VAL A 61 -20.73 -13.09 15.83
C VAL A 61 -20.64 -13.48 17.30
N PRO A 62 -21.32 -14.54 17.74
CA PRO A 62 -21.24 -14.99 19.13
C PRO A 62 -19.85 -15.51 19.49
N GLY A 63 -19.52 -15.50 20.78
CA GLY A 63 -18.28 -16.09 21.28
C GLY A 63 -18.22 -17.60 21.01
N GLY A 64 -17.03 -18.09 20.67
CA GLY A 64 -16.84 -19.51 20.36
C GLY A 64 -15.63 -19.78 19.48
N ASP A 65 -15.49 -21.01 19.06
CA ASP A 65 -14.45 -21.45 18.13
C ASP A 65 -14.93 -21.34 16.68
N TYR A 66 -14.06 -20.82 15.81
CA TYR A 66 -14.30 -20.61 14.39
C TYR A 66 -13.12 -21.10 13.58
N SER A 67 -13.40 -21.63 12.39
CA SER A 67 -12.36 -21.90 11.40
C SER A 67 -11.98 -20.61 10.69
N ILE A 68 -10.69 -20.35 10.55
CA ILE A 68 -10.18 -19.23 9.77
C ILE A 68 -9.17 -19.71 8.74
N LYS A 69 -9.36 -19.26 7.50
CA LYS A 69 -8.51 -19.63 6.38
C LYS A 69 -8.04 -18.38 5.65
N ALA A 70 -6.75 -18.34 5.27
CA ALA A 70 -6.20 -17.29 4.43
C ALA A 70 -5.49 -17.88 3.21
N TRP A 71 -5.62 -17.18 2.09
CA TRP A 71 -4.95 -17.54 0.84
C TRP A 71 -4.52 -16.28 0.09
N VAL A 72 -3.50 -16.41 -0.72
CA VAL A 72 -3.06 -15.35 -1.62
C VAL A 72 -3.46 -15.67 -3.06
N VAL A 73 -3.93 -14.65 -3.78
CA VAL A 73 -4.05 -14.66 -5.24
C VAL A 73 -2.85 -13.88 -5.79
N THR A 74 -2.02 -14.55 -6.56
CA THR A 74 -0.78 -13.99 -7.10
C THR A 74 -1.04 -13.13 -8.35
N PRO A 75 -0.07 -12.33 -8.82
CA PRO A 75 -0.22 -11.57 -10.07
C PRO A 75 -0.51 -12.44 -11.31
N LYS A 76 -0.20 -13.73 -11.25
CA LYS A 76 -0.48 -14.70 -12.33
C LYS A 76 -1.84 -15.38 -12.21
N GLY A 77 -2.59 -15.10 -11.13
CA GLY A 77 -3.88 -15.71 -10.85
C GLY A 77 -3.80 -17.04 -10.08
N ASP A 78 -2.61 -17.53 -9.77
CA ASP A 78 -2.45 -18.72 -8.92
C ASP A 78 -2.95 -18.43 -7.51
N THR A 79 -3.44 -19.46 -6.82
CA THR A 79 -3.90 -19.37 -5.44
C THR A 79 -3.11 -20.32 -4.55
N ASP A 80 -2.48 -19.78 -3.50
CA ASP A 80 -1.76 -20.55 -2.50
C ASP A 80 -2.37 -20.34 -1.11
N ILE A 81 -2.57 -21.43 -0.35
CA ILE A 81 -3.05 -21.37 1.03
C ILE A 81 -1.89 -20.90 1.92
N LEU A 82 -2.13 -19.86 2.71
CA LEU A 82 -1.15 -19.27 3.63
C LEU A 82 -1.39 -19.70 5.07
N TYR A 83 -2.65 -19.87 5.45
CA TYR A 83 -3.07 -20.25 6.79
C TYR A 83 -4.37 -21.02 6.77
N ASP A 84 -4.51 -22.01 7.65
CA ASP A 84 -5.74 -22.74 7.92
C ASP A 84 -5.70 -23.17 9.39
N GLY A 85 -6.67 -22.72 10.18
CA GLY A 85 -6.64 -22.95 11.62
C GLY A 85 -7.95 -22.59 12.32
N ILE A 86 -7.92 -22.68 13.65
CA ILE A 86 -9.05 -22.33 14.52
C ILE A 86 -8.67 -21.07 15.30
N VAL A 87 -9.62 -20.15 15.42
CA VAL A 87 -9.53 -18.97 16.27
C VAL A 87 -10.67 -18.99 17.28
N LYS A 88 -10.37 -18.58 18.51
CA LYS A 88 -11.40 -18.35 19.51
C LYS A 88 -11.84 -16.88 19.44
N VAL A 89 -13.08 -16.65 19.08
CA VAL A 89 -13.71 -15.33 19.08
C VAL A 89 -14.34 -15.09 20.43
N SER A 90 -14.01 -13.96 21.06
CA SER A 90 -14.50 -13.60 22.39
C SER A 90 -16.00 -13.27 22.39
N GLY A 91 -16.49 -12.69 21.31
CA GLY A 91 -17.87 -12.21 21.21
C GLY A 91 -18.14 -10.99 22.11
N GLY A 92 -19.39 -10.59 22.19
CA GLY A 92 -19.82 -9.51 23.09
C GLY A 92 -19.13 -8.18 22.79
N ASP A 93 -18.59 -7.56 23.83
CA ASP A 93 -17.96 -6.22 23.78
C ASP A 93 -16.51 -6.23 23.28
N THR A 94 -15.97 -7.38 22.90
CA THR A 94 -14.61 -7.47 22.39
C THR A 94 -14.55 -6.99 20.94
N PHE A 95 -13.86 -5.88 20.71
CA PHE A 95 -13.78 -5.25 19.41
C PHE A 95 -12.97 -6.09 18.40
N SER A 96 -11.85 -6.67 18.83
CA SER A 96 -11.04 -7.51 17.94
C SER A 96 -10.29 -8.61 18.68
N ASP A 97 -10.21 -9.77 18.07
CA ASP A 97 -9.41 -10.90 18.51
C ASP A 97 -8.27 -11.17 17.53
N LEU A 98 -7.05 -11.35 18.04
CA LEU A 98 -5.93 -11.76 17.20
C LEU A 98 -6.13 -13.23 16.77
N ALA A 99 -6.35 -13.44 15.47
CA ALA A 99 -6.53 -14.77 14.92
C ALA A 99 -5.20 -15.47 14.62
N ALA A 100 -4.28 -14.77 13.98
CA ALA A 100 -2.93 -15.26 13.72
C ALA A 100 -1.99 -14.09 13.40
N ALA A 101 -0.71 -14.26 13.70
CA ALA A 101 0.30 -13.21 13.50
C ALA A 101 1.53 -13.73 12.76
N LYS A 102 2.22 -12.82 12.07
CA LYS A 102 3.48 -13.07 11.36
C LYS A 102 3.38 -14.19 10.32
N ILE A 103 2.25 -14.28 9.64
CA ILE A 103 2.07 -15.27 8.59
C ILE A 103 2.89 -14.84 7.37
N PRO A 104 3.76 -15.71 6.85
CA PRO A 104 4.61 -15.36 5.72
C PRO A 104 3.87 -15.45 4.40
N VAL A 105 4.12 -14.49 3.51
CA VAL A 105 3.74 -14.52 2.11
C VAL A 105 4.96 -14.31 1.23
N LYS A 106 5.24 -15.24 0.32
CA LYS A 106 6.39 -15.16 -0.60
C LYS A 106 6.01 -14.40 -1.87
N LEU A 107 6.77 -13.38 -2.22
CA LEU A 107 6.55 -12.54 -3.41
C LEU A 107 7.32 -13.10 -4.63
N ASN A 108 7.22 -14.39 -4.91
CA ASN A 108 8.05 -15.09 -5.89
C ASN A 108 7.34 -15.45 -7.22
N LYS A 109 6.13 -14.91 -7.44
CA LYS A 109 5.33 -15.18 -8.64
C LYS A 109 5.28 -14.01 -9.64
N GLY A 110 6.20 -13.06 -9.52
CA GLY A 110 6.35 -11.93 -10.42
C GLY A 110 5.94 -10.60 -9.82
N ILE A 111 6.05 -9.56 -10.65
CA ILE A 111 5.66 -8.18 -10.32
C ILE A 111 4.14 -8.05 -10.37
N GLY A 112 3.55 -7.29 -9.44
CA GLY A 112 2.13 -7.01 -9.40
C GLY A 112 1.51 -7.22 -8.02
N TYR A 113 0.18 -7.20 -7.98
CA TYR A 113 -0.57 -7.34 -6.74
C TYR A 113 -0.68 -8.80 -6.27
N TYR A 114 -0.33 -9.02 -5.02
CA TYR A 114 -0.59 -10.24 -4.26
C TYR A 114 -1.76 -9.94 -3.33
N LYS A 115 -2.95 -10.39 -3.69
CA LYS A 115 -4.16 -10.17 -2.89
C LYS A 115 -4.31 -11.29 -1.85
N ILE A 116 -4.18 -10.94 -0.58
CA ILE A 116 -4.37 -11.85 0.54
C ILE A 116 -5.83 -11.77 0.96
N ASN A 117 -6.53 -12.87 0.89
CA ASN A 117 -7.92 -12.99 1.32
C ASN A 117 -7.98 -13.85 2.58
N ALA A 118 -8.96 -13.56 3.44
CA ALA A 118 -9.24 -14.36 4.62
C ALA A 118 -10.75 -14.57 4.80
N GLU A 119 -11.12 -15.73 5.32
CA GLU A 119 -12.50 -16.11 5.59
C GLU A 119 -12.61 -16.76 6.96
N LEU A 120 -13.60 -16.31 7.71
CA LEU A 120 -14.03 -16.90 8.99
C LEU A 120 -15.30 -17.69 8.77
N SER A 121 -15.32 -18.94 9.21
CA SER A 121 -16.48 -19.81 9.14
C SER A 121 -16.81 -20.38 10.51
N ASP A 122 -18.07 -20.60 10.78
CA ASP A 122 -18.49 -21.36 11.97
C ASP A 122 -18.07 -22.83 11.85
N MET A 123 -18.22 -23.59 12.94
CA MET A 123 -17.79 -24.98 12.97
C MET A 123 -18.67 -25.90 12.10
N SER A 124 -19.78 -25.40 11.53
CA SER A 124 -20.56 -26.09 10.50
C SER A 124 -20.05 -25.86 9.08
N GLY A 125 -19.07 -24.97 8.92
CA GLY A 125 -18.51 -24.56 7.64
C GLY A 125 -19.24 -23.38 6.96
N LYS A 126 -20.19 -22.76 7.64
CA LYS A 126 -20.89 -21.58 7.11
C LYS A 126 -20.00 -20.35 7.29
N LYS A 127 -19.72 -19.64 6.20
CA LYS A 127 -19.03 -18.37 6.21
C LYS A 127 -19.78 -17.32 7.03
N VAL A 128 -19.07 -16.66 7.95
CA VAL A 128 -19.63 -15.61 8.84
C VAL A 128 -18.96 -14.26 8.63
N ALA A 129 -17.70 -14.22 8.24
CA ALA A 129 -16.98 -12.99 7.95
C ALA A 129 -15.87 -13.23 6.92
N SER A 130 -15.40 -12.17 6.29
CA SER A 130 -14.24 -12.22 5.40
C SER A 130 -13.54 -10.87 5.35
N GLY A 131 -12.35 -10.87 4.78
CA GLY A 131 -11.59 -9.66 4.53
C GLY A 131 -10.44 -9.90 3.58
N TYR A 132 -9.75 -8.83 3.22
CA TYR A 132 -8.60 -8.91 2.35
C TYR A 132 -7.65 -7.74 2.57
N ASP A 133 -6.43 -7.91 2.14
CA ASP A 133 -5.43 -6.86 1.98
C ASP A 133 -4.51 -7.21 0.81
N ASP A 134 -3.68 -6.30 0.37
CA ASP A 134 -2.79 -6.55 -0.75
C ASP A 134 -1.36 -6.06 -0.51
N ILE A 135 -0.43 -6.64 -1.28
CA ILE A 135 0.98 -6.24 -1.35
C ILE A 135 1.30 -6.07 -2.83
N PHE A 136 1.90 -4.94 -3.19
CA PHE A 136 2.43 -4.73 -4.53
C PHE A 136 3.90 -5.13 -4.58
N ALA A 137 4.22 -6.18 -5.35
CA ALA A 137 5.59 -6.60 -5.56
C ALA A 137 6.21 -5.88 -6.75
N VAL A 138 7.40 -5.33 -6.55
CA VAL A 138 8.19 -4.66 -7.60
C VAL A 138 9.60 -5.25 -7.65
N ASP A 139 10.24 -5.17 -8.79
CA ASP A 139 11.66 -5.52 -8.93
C ASP A 139 12.51 -4.26 -9.02
N TRP A 140 12.74 -3.61 -7.88
CA TRP A 140 13.58 -2.42 -7.85
C TRP A 140 15.08 -2.72 -7.87
N LYS A 141 15.49 -3.98 -7.69
CA LYS A 141 16.93 -4.33 -7.68
C LYS A 141 17.49 -4.49 -9.07
N SER A 142 16.71 -5.04 -10.01
CA SER A 142 17.16 -5.27 -11.39
C SER A 142 17.06 -4.02 -12.26
N ASP A 143 16.16 -3.10 -11.96
CA ASP A 143 15.98 -1.89 -12.76
C ASP A 143 17.12 -0.90 -12.56
N LYS A 144 17.69 -0.47 -13.68
CA LYS A 144 18.70 0.61 -13.73
C LYS A 144 18.03 1.91 -14.09
N ILE A 145 18.50 2.99 -13.50
CA ILE A 145 18.08 4.34 -13.90
C ILE A 145 19.07 4.85 -14.96
N ASN A 146 18.59 4.99 -16.18
CA ASN A 146 19.39 5.47 -17.30
C ASN A 146 19.31 7.00 -17.43
N GLY A 147 20.29 7.59 -18.10
CA GLY A 147 20.36 9.05 -18.29
C GLY A 147 21.19 9.76 -17.22
N TYR A 148 21.31 11.09 -17.38
CA TYR A 148 22.01 11.97 -16.45
C TYR A 148 20.99 12.74 -15.62
N GLY A 149 21.06 12.59 -14.31
CA GLY A 149 20.08 13.19 -13.41
C GLY A 149 20.67 13.95 -12.24
N ALA A 150 19.79 14.66 -11.53
CA ALA A 150 20.14 15.33 -10.30
C ALA A 150 19.24 14.92 -9.15
N VAL A 151 19.72 15.07 -7.92
CA VAL A 151 19.00 14.76 -6.68
C VAL A 151 18.86 16.04 -5.86
N ILE A 152 17.63 16.31 -5.42
CA ILE A 152 17.30 17.37 -4.46
C ILE A 152 16.91 16.72 -3.14
N GLY A 153 17.60 17.02 -2.04
CA GLY A 153 17.30 16.45 -0.73
C GLY A 153 17.59 14.95 -0.62
N GLY A 154 16.99 14.28 0.38
CA GLY A 154 17.20 12.86 0.63
C GLY A 154 18.57 12.47 1.18
N GLY A 155 19.45 13.44 1.38
CA GLY A 155 20.76 13.24 1.96
C GLY A 155 21.68 12.30 1.18
N MET A 156 22.77 11.90 1.81
CA MET A 156 23.75 10.97 1.23
C MET A 156 23.18 9.57 1.03
N GLU A 157 22.22 9.14 1.84
CA GLU A 157 21.62 7.80 1.75
C GLU A 157 20.92 7.60 0.41
N LEU A 158 20.08 8.55 0.00
CA LEU A 158 19.41 8.50 -1.30
C LEU A 158 20.41 8.52 -2.45
N THR A 159 21.41 9.40 -2.39
CA THR A 159 22.43 9.53 -3.44
C THR A 159 23.25 8.23 -3.56
N ASN A 160 23.65 7.62 -2.44
CA ASN A 160 24.39 6.37 -2.44
C ASN A 160 23.53 5.21 -2.95
N PHE A 161 22.26 5.13 -2.52
CA PHE A 161 21.32 4.14 -3.05
C PHE A 161 21.20 4.22 -4.58
N LEU A 162 21.02 5.42 -5.10
CA LEU A 162 20.90 5.63 -6.55
C LEU A 162 22.17 5.23 -7.30
N LYS A 163 23.34 5.63 -6.82
CA LYS A 163 24.62 5.31 -7.45
C LYS A 163 24.98 3.83 -7.32
N ASP A 164 24.87 3.28 -6.12
CA ASP A 164 25.40 1.95 -5.81
C ASP A 164 24.42 0.85 -6.21
N GLN A 165 23.14 1.02 -5.91
CA GLN A 165 22.13 0.00 -6.17
C GLN A 165 21.49 0.16 -7.56
N LYS A 166 21.23 1.40 -8.00
CA LYS A 166 20.56 1.70 -9.27
C LYS A 166 21.50 2.00 -10.41
N LYS A 167 22.81 2.10 -10.13
CA LYS A 167 23.83 2.49 -11.11
C LYS A 167 23.48 3.77 -11.85
N ALA A 168 22.76 4.67 -11.18
CA ALA A 168 22.33 5.92 -11.73
C ALA A 168 23.48 6.91 -11.85
N ASN A 169 23.54 7.62 -12.96
CA ASN A 169 24.47 8.75 -13.14
C ASN A 169 23.80 10.01 -12.58
N VAL A 170 23.97 10.26 -11.27
CA VAL A 170 23.33 11.36 -10.56
C VAL A 170 24.32 12.24 -9.83
N VAL A 171 24.00 13.52 -9.77
CA VAL A 171 24.72 14.55 -8.99
C VAL A 171 23.74 15.27 -8.07
N ALA A 172 24.28 16.01 -7.09
CA ALA A 172 23.43 16.94 -6.33
C ALA A 172 22.91 18.02 -7.29
N TYR A 173 21.65 18.42 -7.13
CA TYR A 173 21.07 19.47 -7.97
C TYR A 173 21.75 20.81 -7.69
N ASP A 174 22.13 21.48 -8.76
CA ASP A 174 22.60 22.86 -8.79
C ASP A 174 21.99 23.57 -9.99
N GLU A 175 21.68 24.86 -9.83
CA GLU A 175 21.03 25.63 -10.88
C GLU A 175 21.90 25.84 -12.14
N SER A 176 23.21 25.68 -12.02
CA SER A 176 24.17 25.81 -13.15
C SER A 176 24.23 24.51 -13.98
N LEU A 177 23.66 23.41 -13.53
CA LEU A 177 23.64 22.16 -14.28
C LEU A 177 22.96 22.34 -15.64
N GLY A 178 23.57 21.76 -16.65
CA GLY A 178 23.05 21.76 -18.02
C GLY A 178 21.79 20.90 -18.16
N LYS A 179 21.62 20.31 -19.33
CA LYS A 179 20.46 19.44 -19.60
C LYS A 179 20.51 18.19 -18.72
N LEU A 180 19.42 17.97 -17.99
CA LEU A 180 19.18 16.77 -17.20
C LEU A 180 18.08 15.93 -17.88
N ASP A 181 18.18 14.61 -17.77
CA ASP A 181 17.14 13.69 -18.24
C ASP A 181 16.06 13.52 -17.16
N TYR A 182 16.43 13.66 -15.87
CA TYR A 182 15.49 13.56 -14.74
C TYR A 182 16.01 14.30 -13.50
N ILE A 183 15.10 14.64 -12.60
CA ILE A 183 15.38 15.10 -11.25
C ILE A 183 14.59 14.24 -10.25
N LEU A 184 15.28 13.78 -9.21
CA LEU A 184 14.69 13.05 -8.10
C LEU A 184 14.66 13.96 -6.88
N VAL A 185 13.49 14.10 -6.28
CA VAL A 185 13.27 14.89 -5.07
C VAL A 185 13.09 13.95 -3.90
N GLY A 186 14.05 13.96 -2.99
CA GLY A 186 13.97 13.24 -1.72
C GLY A 186 13.35 14.07 -0.61
N SER A 187 13.52 13.62 0.63
CA SER A 187 13.07 14.40 1.80
C SER A 187 13.85 15.69 1.93
N ILE A 188 13.15 16.80 1.99
CA ILE A 188 13.71 18.17 2.16
C ILE A 188 12.88 18.90 3.22
N ASP A 189 13.54 19.82 3.95
CA ASP A 189 12.79 20.71 4.84
C ASP A 189 11.91 21.70 4.03
N GLN A 190 10.84 22.20 4.66
CA GLN A 190 9.84 23.00 3.94
C GLN A 190 10.42 24.30 3.32
N GLY A 191 11.36 24.93 3.98
CA GLY A 191 11.98 26.15 3.46
C GLY A 191 12.84 25.87 2.22
N THR A 192 13.69 24.88 2.29
CA THR A 192 14.53 24.41 1.17
C THR A 192 13.67 23.92 0.02
N ALA A 193 12.59 23.16 0.32
CA ALA A 193 11.66 22.66 -0.68
C ALA A 193 11.07 23.79 -1.53
N PHE A 194 10.53 24.81 -0.88
CA PHE A 194 9.86 25.90 -1.58
C PHE A 194 10.82 26.65 -2.52
N ASN A 195 11.98 27.03 -2.03
CA ASN A 195 12.94 27.79 -2.82
C ASN A 195 13.53 26.98 -3.98
N THR A 196 13.89 25.72 -3.75
CA THR A 196 14.50 24.86 -4.76
C THR A 196 13.49 24.44 -5.84
N ILE A 197 12.28 24.04 -5.44
CA ILE A 197 11.24 23.61 -6.38
C ILE A 197 10.71 24.81 -7.19
N SER A 198 10.54 25.99 -6.57
CA SER A 198 10.10 27.17 -7.29
C SER A 198 11.13 27.63 -8.32
N SER A 199 12.42 27.64 -7.97
CA SER A 199 13.52 27.92 -8.90
C SER A 199 13.49 26.97 -10.11
N PHE A 200 13.29 25.70 -9.86
CA PHE A 200 13.16 24.67 -10.87
C PHE A 200 11.93 24.87 -11.78
N CYS A 201 10.76 25.15 -11.21
CA CYS A 201 9.54 25.41 -11.98
C CYS A 201 9.65 26.65 -12.88
N PHE A 202 10.42 27.67 -12.47
CA PHE A 202 10.68 28.84 -13.30
C PHE A 202 11.58 28.53 -14.48
N LYS A 203 12.60 27.69 -14.34
CA LYS A 203 13.46 27.25 -15.46
C LYS A 203 12.74 26.35 -16.46
N ALA A 204 11.80 25.54 -16.02
CA ALA A 204 10.96 24.72 -16.90
C ALA A 204 10.05 25.56 -17.83
N LYS A 205 9.90 26.87 -17.57
CA LYS A 205 9.06 27.78 -18.35
C LYS A 205 9.61 28.09 -19.73
N ASP A 206 10.88 27.87 -19.98
CA ASP A 206 11.53 28.11 -21.28
C ASP A 206 11.34 26.96 -22.28
N GLY A 207 10.21 26.29 -22.21
CA GLY A 207 9.71 25.42 -23.28
C GLY A 207 10.23 23.99 -23.29
N LYS A 208 10.85 23.50 -22.25
CA LYS A 208 11.20 22.09 -22.09
C LYS A 208 10.63 21.54 -20.80
N THR A 209 9.45 21.08 -20.92
CA THR A 209 8.61 20.45 -19.94
C THR A 209 9.35 19.40 -19.13
N MET A 210 9.33 19.53 -17.83
CA MET A 210 9.27 18.36 -17.00
C MET A 210 7.96 18.43 -16.23
N GLY A 211 7.06 17.54 -16.59
CA GLY A 211 5.89 17.27 -15.80
C GLY A 211 6.34 16.54 -14.54
N LEU A 212 6.06 17.13 -13.39
CA LEU A 212 5.85 16.38 -12.19
C LEU A 212 4.43 15.80 -12.34
N ASN A 213 4.32 14.58 -12.81
CA ASN A 213 3.11 13.78 -12.69
C ASN A 213 3.16 12.95 -11.42
#